data_5f663c4bb18b7c84e9a2409fb59019a7
#
_entry.id   5f663c4bb18b7c84e9a2409fb59019a7
#
_cell.length_a   1.000
_cell.length_b   1.000
_cell.length_c   1.000
_cell.angle_alpha   90.00
_cell.angle_beta   90.00
_cell.angle_gamma   90.00
#
_symmetry.space_group_name_H-M   'P 1'
#
loop_
_entity.id
_entity.type
_entity.pdbx_description
1 polymer ?
#
loop_
_entity_poly.entity_id
_entity_poly.type
_entity_poly.pdbx_seq_one_letter_code
_entity_poly.pdbx_strand_id
1 'polypeptide(L)'
;MIVLIKFIQNNYKTVLKFCEQQYPDYPEICDRVTRILAIYLKSKNHMKQIYMCCGNYKMRYHWWLEIDNKIIDITKFQFNCTDDEFNNRKFNLDFKIIADDVNNYDLKFKIKTKFCGKFFSRYKQLIKVANKSKSLDEYLNFIKLNDGIEFK
;
A
#
# COMPACT_ATOMS: atom_id res chain seq x y z
N MET A 1 -13.04 15.19 4.26
CA MET A 1 -12.64 14.37 3.12
C MET A 1 -11.17 14.66 2.79
N ILE A 2 -10.36 13.62 2.63
CA ILE A 2 -8.95 13.79 2.25
C ILE A 2 -8.80 13.79 0.74
N VAL A 3 -7.80 14.51 0.24
CA VAL A 3 -7.37 14.41 -1.16
C VAL A 3 -6.39 13.23 -1.21
N LEU A 4 -6.83 12.10 -1.75
CA LEU A 4 -6.15 10.81 -1.58
C LEU A 4 -4.71 10.81 -2.07
N ILE A 5 -4.46 11.26 -3.30
CA ILE A 5 -3.09 11.23 -3.85
C ILE A 5 -2.17 12.15 -3.04
N LYS A 6 -2.65 13.33 -2.69
CA LYS A 6 -1.88 14.27 -1.86
C LYS A 6 -1.58 13.69 -0.48
N PHE A 7 -2.55 13.01 0.11
CA PHE A 7 -2.35 12.33 1.39
C PHE A 7 -1.26 11.28 1.28
N ILE A 8 -1.27 10.47 0.21
CA ILE A 8 -0.24 9.43 0.01
C ILE A 8 1.13 10.09 -0.19
N GLN A 9 1.21 11.14 -1.00
CA GLN A 9 2.46 11.88 -1.19
C GLN A 9 3.07 12.37 0.11
N ASN A 10 2.22 12.80 1.03
CA ASN A 10 2.66 13.34 2.32
C ASN A 10 2.96 12.25 3.37
N ASN A 11 2.50 11.01 3.16
CA ASN A 11 2.52 9.99 4.21
C ASN A 11 3.17 8.66 3.80
N TYR A 12 3.56 8.48 2.53
CA TYR A 12 4.07 7.18 2.09
C TYR A 12 5.36 6.77 2.80
N LYS A 13 6.21 7.71 3.14
CA LYS A 13 7.44 7.42 3.88
C LYS A 13 7.14 6.90 5.28
N THR A 14 6.11 7.42 5.93
CA THR A 14 5.65 6.94 7.23
C THR A 14 5.19 5.49 7.14
N VAL A 15 4.42 5.16 6.11
CA VAL A 15 3.95 3.78 5.86
C VAL A 15 5.14 2.85 5.61
N LEU A 16 6.09 3.25 4.78
CA LEU A 16 7.25 2.43 4.46
C LEU A 16 8.16 2.22 5.66
N LYS A 17 8.38 3.24 6.50
CA LYS A 17 9.15 3.09 7.73
C LYS A 17 8.48 2.14 8.72
N PHE A 18 7.17 2.22 8.84
CA PHE A 18 6.40 1.28 9.64
C PHE A 18 6.64 -0.16 9.15
N CYS A 19 6.52 -0.39 7.85
CA CYS A 19 6.71 -1.71 7.26
C CYS A 19 8.14 -2.24 7.42
N GLU A 20 9.13 -1.36 7.32
CA GLU A 20 10.54 -1.72 7.54
C GLU A 20 10.75 -2.26 8.95
N GLN A 21 10.12 -1.62 9.94
CA GLN A 21 10.24 -2.01 11.34
C GLN A 21 9.39 -3.24 11.69
N GLN A 22 8.23 -3.37 11.05
CA GLN A 22 7.23 -4.37 11.41
C GLN A 22 7.43 -5.70 10.70
N TYR A 23 7.93 -5.70 9.46
CA TYR A 23 7.94 -6.90 8.61
C TYR A 23 9.36 -7.31 8.22
N PRO A 24 9.76 -8.56 8.54
CA PRO A 24 11.12 -9.01 8.23
C PRO A 24 11.39 -9.23 6.74
N ASP A 25 10.35 -9.40 5.94
CA ASP A 25 10.47 -9.59 4.48
C ASP A 25 10.55 -8.26 3.71
N TYR A 26 10.54 -7.11 4.40
CA TYR A 26 10.81 -5.83 3.75
C TYR A 26 12.12 -5.90 2.95
N PRO A 27 12.19 -5.44 1.69
CA PRO A 27 11.19 -4.61 0.98
C PRO A 27 10.16 -5.39 0.16
N GLU A 28 10.09 -6.70 0.23
CA GLU A 28 9.20 -7.54 -0.58
C GLU A 28 7.81 -7.64 0.06
N ILE A 29 7.15 -6.49 0.19
CA ILE A 29 5.89 -6.34 0.92
C ILE A 29 4.80 -5.62 0.12
N CYS A 30 4.92 -5.60 -1.20
CA CYS A 30 4.03 -4.77 -2.04
C CYS A 30 2.54 -5.11 -1.86
N ASP A 31 2.19 -6.38 -1.72
CA ASP A 31 0.81 -6.80 -1.50
C ASP A 31 0.27 -6.31 -0.14
N ARG A 32 1.08 -6.47 0.89
CA ARG A 32 0.71 -6.07 2.26
C ARG A 32 0.53 -4.56 2.38
N VAL A 33 1.50 -3.80 1.89
CA VAL A 33 1.46 -2.34 1.90
C VAL A 33 0.25 -1.82 1.12
N THR A 34 0.02 -2.36 -0.06
CA THR A 34 -1.09 -1.96 -0.92
C THR A 34 -2.43 -2.18 -0.21
N ARG A 35 -2.60 -3.33 0.43
CA ARG A 35 -3.82 -3.68 1.16
C ARG A 35 -4.04 -2.79 2.39
N ILE A 36 -3.01 -2.64 3.21
CA ILE A 36 -3.08 -1.80 4.41
C ILE A 36 -3.48 -0.37 4.04
N LEU A 37 -2.81 0.18 3.05
CA LEU A 37 -3.05 1.55 2.61
C LEU A 37 -4.43 1.71 1.97
N ALA A 38 -4.83 0.78 1.08
CA ALA A 38 -6.12 0.84 0.41
C ALA A 38 -7.28 0.83 1.41
N ILE A 39 -7.21 -0.02 2.42
CA ILE A 39 -8.24 -0.13 3.45
C ILE A 39 -8.33 1.19 4.25
N TYR A 40 -7.19 1.75 4.64
CA TYR A 40 -7.19 3.04 5.36
C TYR A 40 -7.80 4.16 4.51
N LEU A 41 -7.36 4.29 3.27
CA LEU A 41 -7.85 5.34 2.37
C LEU A 41 -9.35 5.21 2.13
N LYS A 42 -9.84 4.00 1.91
CA LYS A 42 -11.27 3.77 1.71
C LYS A 42 -12.08 4.11 2.96
N SER A 43 -11.55 3.85 4.13
CA SER A 43 -12.21 4.21 5.40
C SER A 43 -12.37 5.72 5.57
N LYS A 44 -11.49 6.51 4.95
CA LYS A 44 -11.50 7.98 5.04
C LYS A 44 -12.21 8.64 3.86
N ASN A 45 -12.50 7.90 2.80
CA ASN A 45 -13.24 8.43 1.65
C ASN A 45 -14.05 7.32 0.97
N HIS A 46 -15.26 7.05 1.51
CA HIS A 46 -16.12 5.96 1.04
C HIS A 46 -16.61 6.14 -0.40
N MET A 47 -16.66 7.38 -0.89
CA MET A 47 -17.18 7.68 -2.23
C MET A 47 -16.13 7.48 -3.32
N LYS A 48 -14.86 7.48 -2.96
CA LYS A 48 -13.76 7.37 -3.93
C LYS A 48 -13.56 5.93 -4.35
N GLN A 49 -13.31 5.73 -5.66
CA GLN A 49 -12.94 4.41 -6.17
C GLN A 49 -11.44 4.24 -6.05
N ILE A 50 -11.04 3.20 -5.33
CA ILE A 50 -9.65 2.83 -5.11
C ILE A 50 -9.50 1.38 -5.53
N TYR A 51 -8.57 1.12 -6.45
CA TYR A 51 -8.31 -0.23 -6.93
C TYR A 51 -6.94 -0.70 -6.43
N MET A 52 -6.92 -1.95 -5.98
CA MET A 52 -5.69 -2.69 -5.74
C MET A 52 -5.38 -3.46 -7.02
N CYS A 53 -4.23 -3.22 -7.61
CA CYS A 53 -3.85 -3.78 -8.89
C CYS A 53 -2.73 -4.80 -8.71
N CYS A 54 -2.83 -5.90 -9.44
CA CYS A 54 -1.84 -6.96 -9.44
C CYS A 54 -1.42 -7.27 -10.87
N GLY A 55 -0.16 -7.47 -11.07
CA GLY A 55 0.40 -7.79 -12.38
C GLY A 55 1.91 -7.87 -12.32
N ASN A 56 2.56 -7.41 -13.38
CA ASN A 56 4.01 -7.36 -13.45
C ASN A 56 4.48 -5.93 -13.60
N TYR A 57 5.56 -5.60 -12.89
CA TYR A 57 6.33 -4.39 -13.09
C TYR A 57 7.73 -4.81 -13.53
N LYS A 58 8.15 -4.39 -14.72
CA LYS A 58 9.44 -4.81 -15.31
C LYS A 58 9.59 -6.33 -15.27
N MET A 59 8.52 -7.04 -15.68
CA MET A 59 8.45 -8.51 -15.74
C MET A 59 8.53 -9.22 -14.39
N ARG A 60 8.34 -8.50 -13.29
CA ARG A 60 8.34 -9.08 -11.94
C ARG A 60 6.98 -8.86 -11.28
N TYR A 61 6.49 -9.87 -10.55
CA TYR A 61 5.21 -9.83 -9.85
C TYR A 61 5.15 -8.65 -8.89
N HIS A 62 4.03 -7.90 -8.95
CA HIS A 62 3.92 -6.66 -8.20
C HIS A 62 2.48 -6.27 -7.92
N TRP A 63 2.29 -5.48 -6.87
CA TRP A 63 1.02 -4.86 -6.49
C TRP A 63 1.19 -3.35 -6.41
N TRP A 64 0.14 -2.63 -6.84
CA TRP A 64 0.09 -1.16 -6.76
C TRP A 64 -1.34 -0.70 -6.63
N LEU A 65 -1.55 0.62 -6.46
CA LEU A 65 -2.88 1.23 -6.40
C LEU A 65 -3.21 1.95 -7.70
N GLU A 66 -4.50 2.03 -8.03
CA GLU A 66 -5.01 2.90 -9.07
C GLU A 66 -6.07 3.81 -8.46
N ILE A 67 -5.86 5.11 -8.55
CA ILE A 67 -6.74 6.16 -8.05
C ILE A 67 -6.83 7.24 -9.11
N ASP A 68 -8.04 7.62 -9.51
CA ASP A 68 -8.28 8.63 -10.55
C ASP A 68 -7.56 8.31 -11.86
N ASN A 69 -7.56 7.04 -12.25
CA ASN A 69 -6.88 6.52 -13.45
C ASN A 69 -5.37 6.71 -13.44
N LYS A 70 -4.78 6.92 -12.27
CA LYS A 70 -3.34 7.06 -12.10
C LYS A 70 -2.80 5.88 -11.34
N ILE A 71 -1.63 5.40 -11.75
CA ILE A 71 -0.90 4.35 -11.03
C ILE A 71 -0.16 5.01 -9.87
N ILE A 72 -0.48 4.57 -8.66
CA ILE A 72 0.15 5.04 -7.42
C ILE A 72 0.93 3.87 -6.83
N ASP A 73 2.24 4.00 -6.79
CA ASP A 73 3.11 2.89 -6.41
C ASP A 73 4.16 3.37 -5.41
N ILE A 74 4.01 2.98 -4.16
CA ILE A 74 4.94 3.36 -3.10
C ILE A 74 6.00 2.31 -2.81
N THR A 75 5.96 1.16 -3.49
CA THR A 75 6.92 0.07 -3.28
C THR A 75 7.79 -0.24 -4.49
N LYS A 76 7.71 0.53 -5.56
CA LYS A 76 8.51 0.27 -6.76
C LYS A 76 10.02 0.40 -6.52
N PHE A 77 10.44 1.06 -5.45
CA PHE A 77 11.85 1.19 -5.09
C PHE A 77 12.55 -0.18 -4.97
N GLN A 78 11.80 -1.22 -4.59
CA GLN A 78 12.35 -2.57 -4.45
C GLN A 78 12.87 -3.14 -5.79
N PHE A 79 12.40 -2.62 -6.91
CA PHE A 79 12.83 -3.04 -8.26
C PHE A 79 13.83 -2.08 -8.90
N ASN A 80 14.00 -0.90 -8.33
CA ASN A 80 14.83 0.18 -8.88
C ASN A 80 16.02 0.53 -7.98
N CYS A 81 16.27 -0.26 -6.95
CA CYS A 81 17.38 -0.01 -6.03
C CYS A 81 18.68 -0.62 -6.53
N THR A 82 19.78 -0.15 -5.97
CA THR A 82 21.11 -0.74 -6.19
C THR A 82 21.25 -2.02 -5.34
N ASP A 83 22.26 -2.85 -5.68
CA ASP A 83 22.57 -4.04 -4.88
C ASP A 83 22.95 -3.66 -3.45
N ASP A 84 23.69 -2.57 -3.25
CA ASP A 84 24.06 -2.09 -1.93
C ASP A 84 22.84 -1.68 -1.11
N GLU A 85 21.89 -0.97 -1.72
CA GLU A 85 20.65 -0.60 -1.06
C GLU A 85 19.86 -1.84 -0.63
N PHE A 86 19.76 -2.81 -1.52
CA PHE A 86 19.03 -4.06 -1.24
C PHE A 86 19.72 -4.85 -0.11
N ASN A 87 21.03 -5.04 -0.21
CA ASN A 87 21.80 -5.84 0.76
C ASN A 87 21.82 -5.21 2.15
N ASN A 88 21.87 -3.89 2.24
CA ASN A 88 21.90 -3.15 3.50
C ASN A 88 20.49 -2.79 4.02
N ARG A 89 19.44 -3.06 3.23
CA ARG A 89 18.06 -2.73 3.56
C ARG A 89 17.85 -1.24 3.83
N LYS A 90 18.63 -0.40 3.14
CA LYS A 90 18.52 1.06 3.21
C LYS A 90 18.28 1.59 1.82
N PHE A 91 17.09 2.15 1.62
CA PHE A 91 16.61 2.56 0.30
C PHE A 91 16.44 4.07 0.24
N ASN A 92 16.66 4.63 -0.94
CA ASN A 92 16.27 6.01 -1.21
C ASN A 92 14.76 6.05 -1.40
N LEU A 93 14.06 6.66 -0.46
CA LEU A 93 12.61 6.78 -0.47
C LEU A 93 12.15 8.10 -1.11
N ASP A 94 13.05 8.89 -1.68
CA ASP A 94 12.71 10.10 -2.42
C ASP A 94 12.47 9.73 -3.88
N PHE A 95 11.24 9.34 -4.19
CA PHE A 95 10.84 9.01 -5.56
C PHE A 95 9.42 9.48 -5.82
N LYS A 96 9.06 9.55 -7.10
CA LYS A 96 7.71 9.95 -7.50
C LYS A 96 6.77 8.74 -7.37
N ILE A 97 5.75 8.87 -6.53
CA ILE A 97 4.80 7.78 -6.29
C ILE A 97 3.77 7.63 -7.41
N ILE A 98 3.47 8.71 -8.14
CA ILE A 98 2.63 8.63 -9.32
C ILE A 98 3.51 8.14 -10.46
N ALA A 99 3.19 6.98 -11.01
CA ALA A 99 4.02 6.39 -12.06
C ALA A 99 3.83 7.14 -13.38
N ASP A 100 4.95 7.52 -14.01
CA ASP A 100 5.00 8.02 -15.38
C ASP A 100 5.55 6.97 -16.34
N ASP A 101 6.15 5.92 -15.84
CA ASP A 101 6.64 4.77 -16.60
C ASP A 101 5.56 3.68 -16.76
N VAL A 102 4.36 4.10 -17.19
CA VAL A 102 3.17 3.23 -17.20
C VAL A 102 3.33 1.98 -18.07
N ASN A 103 4.18 2.05 -19.08
CA ASN A 103 4.45 0.91 -19.97
C ASN A 103 5.18 -0.25 -19.27
N ASN A 104 5.79 0.01 -18.12
CA ASN A 104 6.44 -1.03 -17.32
C ASN A 104 5.46 -1.85 -16.46
N TYR A 105 4.20 -1.41 -16.40
CA TYR A 105 3.15 -2.05 -15.62
C TYR A 105 2.26 -2.88 -16.53
N ASP A 106 2.28 -4.20 -16.35
CA ASP A 106 1.43 -5.15 -17.07
C ASP A 106 0.35 -5.65 -16.14
N LEU A 107 -0.82 -5.02 -16.20
CA LEU A 107 -1.95 -5.34 -15.32
C LEU A 107 -2.52 -6.71 -15.64
N LYS A 108 -2.65 -7.57 -14.64
CA LYS A 108 -3.31 -8.88 -14.74
C LYS A 108 -4.75 -8.81 -14.25
N PHE A 109 -4.96 -8.21 -13.08
CA PHE A 109 -6.31 -7.98 -12.55
C PHE A 109 -6.30 -6.83 -11.56
N LYS A 110 -7.48 -6.26 -11.32
CA LYS A 110 -7.64 -5.24 -10.28
C LYS A 110 -8.87 -5.53 -9.43
N ILE A 111 -8.77 -5.19 -8.15
CA ILE A 111 -9.79 -5.41 -7.14
C ILE A 111 -10.24 -4.06 -6.62
N LYS A 112 -11.53 -3.77 -6.75
CA LYS A 112 -12.10 -2.56 -6.18
C LYS A 112 -12.11 -2.68 -4.65
N THR A 113 -11.53 -1.70 -3.97
CA THR A 113 -11.54 -1.67 -2.51
C THR A 113 -12.94 -1.35 -2.02
N LYS A 114 -13.55 -2.31 -1.32
CA LYS A 114 -14.87 -2.18 -0.70
C LYS A 114 -14.89 -3.04 0.56
N PHE A 115 -15.73 -2.68 1.51
CA PHE A 115 -15.74 -3.37 2.81
C PHE A 115 -16.73 -4.54 2.86
N CYS A 116 -17.09 -5.07 1.71
CA CYS A 116 -17.94 -6.26 1.58
C CYS A 116 -17.36 -7.15 0.48
N GLY A 117 -17.82 -8.41 0.46
CA GLY A 117 -17.37 -9.39 -0.54
C GLY A 117 -16.28 -10.31 0.00
N LYS A 118 -16.05 -11.38 -0.77
CA LYS A 118 -15.17 -12.48 -0.37
C LYS A 118 -13.74 -12.05 -0.02
N PHE A 119 -13.18 -11.17 -0.84
CA PHE A 119 -11.78 -10.76 -0.66
C PHE A 119 -11.58 -10.02 0.67
N PHE A 120 -12.49 -9.12 1.00
CA PHE A 120 -12.35 -8.28 2.20
C PHE A 120 -12.95 -8.90 3.46
N SER A 121 -13.69 -10.00 3.36
CA SER A 121 -14.30 -10.65 4.52
C SER A 121 -13.25 -11.11 5.55
N ARG A 122 -12.06 -11.46 5.09
CA ARG A 122 -10.96 -11.90 5.97
C ARG A 122 -10.28 -10.74 6.69
N TYR A 123 -10.56 -9.50 6.29
CA TYR A 123 -9.93 -8.31 6.85
C TYR A 123 -10.88 -7.49 7.71
N LYS A 124 -11.92 -8.11 8.25
CA LYS A 124 -12.95 -7.42 9.04
C LYS A 124 -12.38 -6.61 10.21
N GLN A 125 -11.41 -7.18 10.91
CA GLN A 125 -10.77 -6.51 12.04
C GLN A 125 -10.00 -5.28 11.59
N LEU A 126 -9.23 -5.41 10.52
CA LEU A 126 -8.45 -4.31 9.97
C LEU A 126 -9.34 -3.17 9.48
N ILE A 127 -10.44 -3.51 8.80
CA ILE A 127 -11.44 -2.55 8.33
C ILE A 127 -12.07 -1.82 9.51
N LYS A 128 -12.43 -2.55 10.55
CA LYS A 128 -13.03 -1.97 11.77
C LYS A 128 -12.07 -0.98 12.43
N VAL A 129 -10.80 -1.35 12.54
CA VAL A 129 -9.78 -0.48 13.12
C VAL A 129 -9.55 0.76 12.24
N ALA A 130 -9.47 0.59 10.93
CA ALA A 130 -9.32 1.71 10.01
C ALA A 130 -10.47 2.71 10.15
N ASN A 131 -11.71 2.22 10.25
CA ASN A 131 -12.88 3.07 10.42
C ASN A 131 -12.86 3.86 11.74
N LYS A 132 -12.33 3.28 12.79
CA LYS A 132 -12.26 3.91 14.12
C LYS A 132 -11.08 4.84 14.28
N SER A 133 -10.02 4.64 13.52
CA SER A 133 -8.78 5.41 13.68
C SER A 133 -8.96 6.84 13.23
N LYS A 134 -8.48 7.77 14.04
CA LYS A 134 -8.57 9.22 13.76
C LYS A 134 -7.40 9.70 12.91
N SER A 135 -6.32 8.92 12.87
CA SER A 135 -5.11 9.28 12.12
C SER A 135 -4.46 8.00 11.56
N LEU A 136 -3.58 8.20 10.58
CA LEU A 136 -2.77 7.11 10.04
C LEU A 136 -1.90 6.49 11.13
N ASP A 137 -1.30 7.32 11.99
CA ASP A 137 -0.41 6.84 13.06
C ASP A 137 -1.17 5.95 14.04
N GLU A 138 -2.39 6.30 14.40
CA GLU A 138 -3.24 5.48 15.27
C GLU A 138 -3.53 4.13 14.64
N TYR A 139 -3.87 4.13 13.35
CA TYR A 139 -4.12 2.90 12.58
C TYR A 139 -2.89 1.99 12.52
N LEU A 140 -1.74 2.55 12.16
CA LEU A 140 -0.49 1.78 12.10
C LEU A 140 -0.07 1.25 13.47
N ASN A 141 -0.23 2.05 14.51
CA ASN A 141 0.08 1.63 15.87
C ASN A 141 -0.80 0.45 16.31
N PHE A 142 -2.07 0.46 15.93
CA PHE A 142 -2.94 -0.68 16.23
C PHE A 142 -2.45 -1.95 15.54
N ILE A 143 -2.05 -1.86 14.28
CA ILE A 143 -1.50 -3.01 13.55
C ILE A 143 -0.25 -3.53 14.26
N LYS A 144 0.63 -2.63 14.71
CA LYS A 144 1.84 -2.99 15.44
C LYS A 144 1.55 -3.75 16.74
N LEU A 145 0.54 -3.30 17.48
CA LEU A 145 0.17 -3.90 18.76
C LEU A 145 -0.59 -5.22 18.61
N ASN A 146 -1.20 -5.46 17.44
CA ASN A 146 -2.01 -6.64 17.15
C ASN A 146 -1.43 -7.37 15.95
N ASP A 147 -0.22 -7.86 16.13
CA ASP A 147 0.57 -8.50 15.08
C ASP A 147 -0.23 -9.60 14.35
N GLY A 148 -0.17 -9.58 13.03
CA GLY A 148 -0.83 -10.56 12.18
C GLY A 148 -2.32 -10.33 11.93
N ILE A 149 -2.91 -9.27 12.48
CA ILE A 149 -4.36 -9.03 12.35
C ILE A 149 -4.81 -8.87 10.91
N GLU A 150 -3.97 -8.33 10.04
CA GLU A 150 -4.30 -8.11 8.63
C GLU A 150 -4.36 -9.41 7.82
N PHE A 151 -3.97 -10.52 8.42
CA PHE A 151 -3.95 -11.83 7.74
C PHE A 151 -4.98 -12.81 8.30
N LYS A 152 -5.84 -12.36 9.18
CA LYS A 152 -6.85 -13.22 9.82
C LYS A 152 -8.25 -13.03 9.27
#